data_f462cb2b87ff5fca183c17769e62e86e
#
_entry.id   f462cb2b87ff5fca183c17769e62e86e
#
_cell.length_a   1.000
_cell.length_b   1.000
_cell.length_c   1.000
_cell.angle_alpha   90.00
_cell.angle_beta   90.00
_cell.angle_gamma   90.00
#
_symmetry.space_group_name_H-M   'P 1'
#
loop_
_entity.id
_entity.type
_entity.pdbx_description
1 polymer ?
#
loop_
_entity_poly.entity_id
_entity_poly.type
_entity_poly.pdbx_seq_one_letter_code
_entity_poly.pdbx_strand_id
1 'polypeptide(L)'
;IDERRALVRDAPLGRAIDWTDSRADAWAARRVDGKQRAEFYRRTGMPIDGRYLAPMFEYHWRQRRSDVRRILSAKDFLCFALTGRVVTDPSTAAGYGVYGITDRRWDPELCAYWGLDPALLPEIAVADMPAGGLNPAGSRLLGLPEGIPIMVGAADSVCGALAMAGLAEDTVSIVMGS
;
A
#
# COMPACT_ATOMS: atom_id res chain seq x y z
N ILE A 1 -14.08 0.91 6.54
CA ILE A 1 -14.90 1.50 5.46
C ILE A 1 -16.15 0.66 5.37
N ASP A 2 -17.32 1.28 5.52
CA ASP A 2 -18.59 0.60 5.34
C ASP A 2 -18.72 0.26 3.85
N GLU A 3 -18.96 -1.01 3.54
CA GLU A 3 -19.12 -1.50 2.16
C GLU A 3 -20.24 -0.77 1.38
N ARG A 4 -21.15 -0.14 2.12
CA ARG A 4 -22.27 0.64 1.56
C ARG A 4 -21.89 2.08 1.14
N ARG A 5 -20.67 2.53 1.47
CA ARG A 5 -20.21 3.88 1.21
C ARG A 5 -18.99 3.86 0.30
N ALA A 6 -19.18 4.08 -0.98
CA ALA A 6 -18.11 4.16 -1.97
C ALA A 6 -17.10 5.29 -1.68
N LEU A 7 -17.50 6.31 -0.91
CA LEU A 7 -16.65 7.37 -0.41
C LEU A 7 -17.08 7.69 1.01
N VAL A 8 -16.24 7.35 1.98
CA VAL A 8 -16.50 7.64 3.39
C VAL A 8 -16.24 9.11 3.65
N ARG A 9 -17.28 9.95 3.44
CA ARG A 9 -17.20 11.36 3.82
C ARG A 9 -17.47 11.61 5.30
N ASP A 10 -18.28 10.75 5.95
CA ASP A 10 -18.92 11.08 7.23
C ASP A 10 -18.40 10.30 8.44
N ALA A 11 -17.47 9.36 8.27
CA ALA A 11 -16.88 8.61 9.37
C ALA A 11 -15.42 8.22 9.11
N PRO A 12 -14.52 9.19 8.89
CA PRO A 12 -13.12 8.87 8.83
C PRO A 12 -12.67 8.39 10.21
N LEU A 13 -11.99 7.25 10.28
CA LEU A 13 -11.32 6.79 11.51
C LEU A 13 -10.25 7.79 11.96
N GLY A 14 -9.79 8.64 11.04
CA GLY A 14 -8.81 9.68 11.25
C GLY A 14 -8.44 10.35 9.93
N ARG A 15 -7.49 11.27 9.98
CA ARG A 15 -6.88 11.85 8.77
C ARG A 15 -6.02 10.80 8.08
N ALA A 16 -5.92 10.87 6.75
CA ALA A 16 -4.90 10.14 6.01
C ALA A 16 -3.51 10.49 6.56
N ILE A 17 -2.66 9.49 6.70
CA ILE A 17 -1.28 9.69 7.13
C ILE A 17 -0.46 9.85 5.85
N ASP A 18 0.21 10.98 5.73
CA ASP A 18 1.04 11.31 4.60
C ASP A 18 2.38 10.56 4.65
N TRP A 19 2.98 10.27 3.51
CA TRP A 19 4.26 9.58 3.41
C TRP A 19 5.44 10.38 4.00
N THR A 20 5.29 11.69 4.18
CA THR A 20 6.27 12.54 4.85
C THR A 20 6.19 12.50 6.37
N ASP A 21 5.19 11.78 6.94
CA ASP A 21 5.03 11.65 8.37
C ASP A 21 6.16 10.81 8.98
N SER A 22 7.08 11.48 9.64
CA SER A 22 8.26 10.86 10.28
C SER A 22 8.08 10.54 11.76
N ARG A 23 6.88 10.72 12.32
CA ARG A 23 6.63 10.52 13.77
C ARG A 23 6.93 9.10 14.24
N ALA A 24 6.75 8.11 13.38
CA ALA A 24 7.05 6.73 13.70
C ALA A 24 8.52 6.34 13.51
N ASP A 25 9.38 7.17 12.90
CA ASP A 25 10.78 6.80 12.55
C ASP A 25 11.62 6.42 13.77
N ALA A 26 11.72 7.31 14.74
CA ALA A 26 12.50 7.05 15.95
C ALA A 26 11.93 5.91 16.79
N TRP A 27 10.61 5.70 16.74
CA TRP A 27 9.94 4.62 17.41
C TRP A 27 10.23 3.27 16.70
N ALA A 28 10.09 3.20 15.38
CA ALA A 28 10.40 2.04 14.58
C ALA A 28 11.89 1.65 14.70
N ALA A 29 12.78 2.65 14.66
CA ALA A 29 14.22 2.46 14.79
C ALA A 29 14.64 1.82 16.12
N ARG A 30 13.93 2.11 17.21
CA ARG A 30 14.23 1.52 18.54
C ARG A 30 13.66 0.11 18.71
N ARG A 31 12.71 -0.31 17.90
CA ARG A 31 12.08 -1.63 18.00
C ARG A 31 12.87 -2.75 17.34
N VAL A 32 13.82 -2.41 16.49
CA VAL A 32 14.55 -3.36 15.66
C VAL A 32 16.05 -3.23 15.89
N ASP A 33 16.68 -4.30 16.28
CA ASP A 33 18.15 -4.39 16.36
C ASP A 33 18.79 -4.59 14.97
N GLY A 34 20.12 -4.60 14.92
CA GLY A 34 20.85 -4.74 13.66
C GLY A 34 20.58 -6.07 12.94
N LYS A 35 20.37 -7.15 13.71
CA LYS A 35 20.08 -8.48 13.19
C LYS A 35 18.70 -8.54 12.55
N GLN A 36 17.72 -7.99 13.24
CA GLN A 36 16.36 -7.87 12.75
C GLN A 36 16.28 -6.98 11.51
N ARG A 37 17.05 -5.87 11.45
CA ARG A 37 17.11 -5.01 10.25
C ARG A 37 17.58 -5.76 9.02
N ALA A 38 18.65 -6.56 9.16
CA ALA A 38 19.16 -7.37 8.06
C ALA A 38 18.15 -8.43 7.62
N GLU A 39 17.46 -9.06 8.56
CA GLU A 39 16.41 -10.04 8.28
C GLU A 39 15.21 -9.41 7.56
N PHE A 40 14.72 -8.27 8.03
CA PHE A 40 13.64 -7.54 7.36
C PHE A 40 14.03 -7.17 5.92
N TYR A 41 15.24 -6.60 5.76
CA TYR A 41 15.72 -6.25 4.43
C TYR A 41 15.81 -7.46 3.49
N ARG A 42 16.32 -8.57 3.98
CA ARG A 42 16.43 -9.81 3.21
C ARG A 42 15.04 -10.33 2.75
N ARG A 43 14.02 -10.18 3.57
CA ARG A 43 12.66 -10.67 3.29
C ARG A 43 11.85 -9.71 2.43
N THR A 44 12.00 -8.42 2.63
CA THR A 44 11.16 -7.39 1.97
C THR A 44 11.87 -6.63 0.86
N GLY A 45 13.21 -6.69 0.78
CA GLY A 45 14.00 -5.82 -0.09
C GLY A 45 14.04 -4.36 0.36
N MET A 46 13.39 -4.02 1.49
CA MET A 46 13.22 -2.65 1.96
C MET A 46 13.87 -2.47 3.33
N PRO A 47 14.55 -1.34 3.60
CA PRO A 47 15.01 -1.02 4.94
C PRO A 47 13.81 -0.79 5.86
N ILE A 48 14.01 -0.93 7.18
CA ILE A 48 12.97 -0.51 8.12
C ILE A 48 12.94 0.99 8.20
N ASP A 49 11.78 1.55 7.88
CA ASP A 49 11.50 2.97 7.90
C ASP A 49 10.13 3.19 8.56
N GLY A 50 10.03 4.14 9.46
CA GLY A 50 8.78 4.45 10.16
C GLY A 50 7.68 5.03 9.26
N ARG A 51 8.04 5.44 8.04
CA ARG A 51 7.10 5.91 7.01
C ARG A 51 6.41 4.77 6.27
N TYR A 52 6.87 3.53 6.42
CA TYR A 52 6.17 2.37 5.86
C TYR A 52 4.90 2.07 6.65
N LEU A 53 3.95 1.48 5.94
CA LEU A 53 2.58 1.37 6.45
C LEU A 53 2.49 0.55 7.74
N ALA A 54 3.20 -0.57 7.87
CA ALA A 54 3.09 -1.43 9.06
C ALA A 54 3.66 -0.76 10.33
N PRO A 55 4.87 -0.16 10.34
CA PRO A 55 5.34 0.65 11.47
C PRO A 55 4.43 1.83 11.78
N MET A 56 3.94 2.51 10.75
CA MET A 56 3.05 3.66 10.89
C MET A 56 1.70 3.26 11.49
N PHE A 57 1.13 2.14 11.05
CA PHE A 57 -0.10 1.59 11.61
C PHE A 57 0.07 1.24 13.08
N GLU A 58 1.13 0.51 13.45
CA GLU A 58 1.40 0.17 14.85
C GLU A 58 1.58 1.41 15.71
N TYR A 59 2.28 2.42 15.24
CA TYR A 59 2.50 3.66 15.98
C TYR A 59 1.21 4.44 16.23
N HIS A 60 0.40 4.65 15.21
CA HIS A 60 -0.78 5.51 15.27
C HIS A 60 -2.05 4.80 15.76
N TRP A 61 -2.19 3.49 15.48
CA TRP A 61 -3.46 2.77 15.62
C TRP A 61 -3.45 1.63 16.62
N ARG A 62 -2.33 1.37 17.30
CA ARG A 62 -2.21 0.24 18.24
C ARG A 62 -3.33 0.17 19.31
N GLN A 63 -3.86 1.32 19.75
CA GLN A 63 -4.91 1.41 20.77
C GLN A 63 -6.33 1.33 20.18
N ARG A 64 -6.46 1.42 18.86
CA ARG A 64 -7.74 1.45 18.13
C ARG A 64 -7.80 0.45 16.98
N ARG A 65 -7.03 -0.64 17.07
CA ARG A 65 -6.96 -1.66 16.00
C ARG A 65 -8.33 -2.26 15.69
N SER A 66 -9.17 -2.46 16.70
CA SER A 66 -10.54 -2.99 16.55
C SER A 66 -11.45 -2.14 15.66
N ASP A 67 -11.13 -0.86 15.51
CA ASP A 67 -11.91 0.07 14.70
C ASP A 67 -11.56 -0.04 13.21
N VAL A 68 -10.38 -0.59 12.91
CA VAL A 68 -9.86 -0.66 11.54
C VAL A 68 -10.44 -1.87 10.83
N ARG A 69 -10.92 -1.68 9.62
CA ARG A 69 -11.46 -2.74 8.74
C ARG A 69 -10.56 -3.04 7.56
N ARG A 70 -9.87 -2.04 7.03
CA ARG A 70 -8.92 -2.15 5.93
C ARG A 70 -7.81 -1.13 6.08
N ILE A 71 -6.65 -1.47 5.58
CA ILE A 71 -5.48 -0.60 5.53
C ILE A 71 -5.08 -0.50 4.06
N LEU A 72 -5.12 0.71 3.52
CA LEU A 72 -4.92 0.95 2.10
C LEU A 72 -3.92 2.09 1.89
N SER A 73 -3.07 1.96 0.88
CA SER A 73 -2.34 3.10 0.34
C SER A 73 -3.29 4.08 -0.34
N ALA A 74 -2.84 5.28 -0.64
CA ALA A 74 -3.65 6.28 -1.35
C ALA A 74 -4.15 5.76 -2.71
N LYS A 75 -3.26 5.08 -3.45
CA LYS A 75 -3.60 4.45 -4.75
C LYS A 75 -4.65 3.34 -4.57
N ASP A 76 -4.46 2.47 -3.59
CA ASP A 76 -5.37 1.35 -3.34
C ASP A 76 -6.74 1.84 -2.85
N PHE A 77 -6.74 2.91 -2.06
CA PHE A 77 -7.99 3.56 -1.65
C PHE A 77 -8.75 4.14 -2.85
N LEU A 78 -8.05 4.78 -3.79
CA LEU A 78 -8.66 5.30 -5.00
C LEU A 78 -9.24 4.15 -5.85
N CYS A 79 -8.47 3.08 -6.04
CA CYS A 79 -8.94 1.89 -6.75
C CYS A 79 -10.19 1.30 -6.08
N PHE A 80 -10.20 1.17 -4.76
CA PHE A 80 -11.35 0.73 -3.99
C PHE A 80 -12.56 1.66 -4.17
N ALA A 81 -12.39 2.97 -4.10
CA ALA A 81 -13.46 3.95 -4.25
C ALA A 81 -14.12 3.86 -5.65
N LEU A 82 -13.34 3.58 -6.68
CA LEU A 82 -13.81 3.52 -8.06
C LEU A 82 -14.39 2.16 -8.46
N THR A 83 -13.96 1.06 -7.81
CA THR A 83 -14.35 -0.30 -8.21
C THR A 83 -15.05 -1.10 -7.13
N GLY A 84 -14.89 -0.74 -5.86
CA GLY A 84 -15.28 -1.54 -4.71
C GLY A 84 -14.29 -2.67 -4.37
N ARG A 85 -13.21 -2.86 -5.14
CA ARG A 85 -12.21 -3.91 -4.92
C ARG A 85 -11.07 -3.43 -4.02
N VAL A 86 -10.68 -4.28 -3.08
CA VAL A 86 -9.58 -4.03 -2.13
C VAL A 86 -8.35 -4.78 -2.64
N VAL A 87 -7.60 -4.15 -3.53
CA VAL A 87 -6.44 -4.73 -4.21
C VAL A 87 -5.25 -3.78 -4.20
N THR A 88 -4.05 -4.35 -4.25
CA THR A 88 -2.77 -3.64 -4.42
C THR A 88 -1.88 -4.41 -5.38
N ASP A 89 -0.79 -3.79 -5.83
CA ASP A 89 0.24 -4.43 -6.64
C ASP A 89 1.53 -4.69 -5.85
N PRO A 90 2.44 -5.55 -6.32
CA PRO A 90 3.69 -5.85 -5.62
C PRO A 90 4.56 -4.63 -5.31
N SER A 91 4.62 -3.64 -6.21
CA SER A 91 5.46 -2.46 -6.01
C SER A 91 4.91 -1.55 -4.90
N THR A 92 3.61 -1.35 -4.86
CA THR A 92 2.95 -0.63 -3.76
C THR A 92 2.99 -1.45 -2.47
N ALA A 93 2.80 -2.78 -2.54
CA ALA A 93 2.86 -3.67 -1.38
C ALA A 93 4.22 -3.62 -0.67
N ALA A 94 5.32 -3.38 -1.39
CA ALA A 94 6.64 -3.18 -0.78
C ALA A 94 6.63 -2.03 0.26
N GLY A 95 5.92 -0.94 -0.01
CA GLY A 95 5.76 0.18 0.91
C GLY A 95 4.94 -0.12 2.17
N TYR A 96 4.31 -1.29 2.25
CA TYR A 96 3.68 -1.75 3.49
C TYR A 96 4.69 -2.25 4.53
N GLY A 97 5.92 -2.61 4.10
CA GLY A 97 6.97 -3.10 4.97
C GLY A 97 6.77 -4.53 5.51
N VAL A 98 5.81 -5.26 4.95
CA VAL A 98 5.48 -6.65 5.33
C VAL A 98 5.22 -7.55 4.11
N TYR A 99 5.58 -7.08 2.93
CA TYR A 99 5.49 -7.87 1.69
C TYR A 99 6.78 -8.68 1.49
N GLY A 100 6.65 -10.00 1.43
CA GLY A 100 7.77 -10.92 1.14
C GLY A 100 8.06 -10.96 -0.37
N ILE A 101 9.22 -10.45 -0.78
CA ILE A 101 9.57 -10.34 -2.20
C ILE A 101 9.80 -11.69 -2.88
N THR A 102 10.27 -12.69 -2.14
CA THR A 102 10.50 -14.04 -2.66
C THR A 102 9.18 -14.80 -2.84
N ASP A 103 8.34 -14.78 -1.79
CA ASP A 103 7.09 -15.51 -1.76
C ASP A 103 5.94 -14.77 -2.45
N ARG A 104 6.15 -13.49 -2.76
CA ARG A 104 5.18 -12.58 -3.41
C ARG A 104 3.84 -12.52 -2.68
N ARG A 105 3.87 -12.50 -1.35
CA ARG A 105 2.68 -12.46 -0.48
C ARG A 105 2.97 -11.65 0.77
N TRP A 106 1.93 -11.33 1.51
CA TRP A 106 2.06 -10.79 2.85
C TRP A 106 2.78 -11.80 3.74
N ASP A 107 3.85 -11.35 4.38
CA ASP A 107 4.67 -12.18 5.26
C ASP A 107 4.01 -12.26 6.64
N PRO A 108 3.53 -13.45 7.09
CA PRO A 108 2.78 -13.56 8.32
C PRO A 108 3.62 -13.27 9.57
N GLU A 109 4.92 -13.55 9.55
CA GLU A 109 5.79 -13.28 10.69
C GLU A 109 6.09 -11.78 10.81
N LEU A 110 6.31 -11.09 9.68
CA LEU A 110 6.48 -9.64 9.67
C LEU A 110 5.18 -8.93 10.07
N CYS A 111 4.03 -9.42 9.61
CA CYS A 111 2.74 -8.93 10.05
C CYS A 111 2.58 -9.09 11.56
N ALA A 112 2.84 -10.28 12.09
CA ALA A 112 2.77 -10.56 13.53
C ALA A 112 3.73 -9.67 14.34
N TYR A 113 4.96 -9.44 13.83
CA TYR A 113 5.93 -8.56 14.48
C TYR A 113 5.39 -7.13 14.69
N TRP A 114 4.69 -6.60 13.69
CA TRP A 114 4.06 -5.28 13.77
C TRP A 114 2.64 -5.31 14.36
N GLY A 115 2.17 -6.48 14.81
CA GLY A 115 0.82 -6.67 15.34
C GLY A 115 -0.26 -6.34 14.31
N LEU A 116 0.01 -6.61 13.05
CA LEU A 116 -0.86 -6.36 11.92
C LEU A 116 -1.57 -7.67 11.52
N ASP A 117 -2.89 -7.64 11.47
CA ASP A 117 -3.66 -8.75 10.93
C ASP A 117 -3.60 -8.71 9.40
N PRO A 118 -3.07 -9.75 8.73
CA PRO A 118 -3.05 -9.81 7.27
C PRO A 118 -4.43 -9.66 6.60
N ALA A 119 -5.51 -10.02 7.30
CA ALA A 119 -6.87 -9.85 6.80
C ALA A 119 -7.29 -8.39 6.60
N LEU A 120 -6.56 -7.45 7.20
CA LEU A 120 -6.77 -6.01 7.00
C LEU A 120 -6.14 -5.49 5.71
N LEU A 121 -5.20 -6.26 5.12
CA LEU A 121 -4.44 -5.88 3.96
C LEU A 121 -5.18 -6.20 2.65
N PRO A 122 -4.90 -5.46 1.55
CA PRO A 122 -5.49 -5.73 0.25
C PRO A 122 -4.98 -7.04 -0.36
N GLU A 123 -5.76 -7.61 -1.26
CA GLU A 123 -5.30 -8.69 -2.13
C GLU A 123 -4.16 -8.20 -3.04
N ILE A 124 -3.13 -9.00 -3.25
CA ILE A 124 -2.03 -8.67 -4.14
C ILE A 124 -2.37 -9.15 -5.55
N ALA A 125 -2.41 -8.22 -6.49
CA ALA A 125 -2.74 -8.48 -7.90
C ALA A 125 -1.65 -7.90 -8.83
N VAL A 126 -1.66 -8.30 -10.08
CA VAL A 126 -0.71 -7.79 -11.08
C VAL A 126 -1.11 -6.36 -11.47
N ALA A 127 -0.12 -5.46 -11.59
CA ALA A 127 -0.35 -4.03 -11.81
C ALA A 127 -1.11 -3.70 -13.10
N ASP A 128 -0.89 -4.46 -14.16
CA ASP A 128 -1.51 -4.31 -15.49
C ASP A 128 -2.82 -5.08 -15.67
N MET A 129 -3.35 -5.64 -14.58
CA MET A 129 -4.66 -6.30 -14.59
C MET A 129 -5.78 -5.34 -14.19
N PRO A 130 -6.99 -5.50 -14.75
CA PRO A 130 -8.15 -4.77 -14.26
C PRO A 130 -8.50 -5.16 -12.82
N ALA A 131 -8.57 -4.18 -11.94
CA ALA A 131 -9.13 -4.35 -10.59
C ALA A 131 -10.65 -4.57 -10.63
N GLY A 132 -11.31 -3.91 -11.59
CA GLY A 132 -12.75 -3.98 -11.81
C GLY A 132 -13.22 -2.91 -12.78
N GLY A 133 -14.52 -2.86 -13.04
CA GLY A 133 -15.13 -1.78 -13.79
C GLY A 133 -15.44 -0.57 -12.91
N LEU A 134 -15.45 0.61 -13.52
CA LEU A 134 -15.85 1.86 -12.86
C LEU A 134 -17.28 1.73 -12.32
N ASN A 135 -17.44 1.91 -11.03
CA ASN A 135 -18.74 1.80 -10.38
C ASN A 135 -19.62 3.05 -10.61
N PRO A 136 -20.94 2.99 -10.33
CA PRO A 136 -21.84 4.11 -10.55
C PRO A 136 -21.46 5.40 -9.81
N ALA A 137 -20.83 5.28 -8.63
CA ALA A 137 -20.39 6.45 -7.86
C ALA A 137 -19.18 7.11 -8.52
N GLY A 138 -18.21 6.32 -8.96
CA GLY A 138 -17.04 6.76 -9.72
C GLY A 138 -17.43 7.39 -11.05
N SER A 139 -18.38 6.76 -11.77
CA SER A 139 -18.95 7.28 -13.02
C SER A 139 -19.50 8.68 -12.85
N ARG A 140 -20.36 8.89 -11.85
CA ARG A 140 -20.92 10.23 -11.55
C ARG A 140 -19.85 11.25 -11.15
N LEU A 141 -18.83 10.82 -10.40
CA LEU A 141 -17.76 11.71 -9.92
C LEU A 141 -16.85 12.16 -11.06
N LEU A 142 -16.51 11.25 -11.97
CA LEU A 142 -15.55 11.49 -13.04
C LEU A 142 -16.18 11.92 -14.37
N GLY A 143 -17.49 11.77 -14.51
CA GLY A 143 -18.18 12.02 -15.79
C GLY A 143 -17.84 10.99 -16.87
N LEU A 144 -17.42 9.76 -16.46
CA LEU A 144 -17.05 8.69 -17.37
C LEU A 144 -18.10 7.58 -17.37
N PRO A 145 -18.25 6.79 -18.46
CA PRO A 145 -19.19 5.67 -18.52
C PRO A 145 -18.90 4.63 -17.42
N GLU A 146 -19.97 4.04 -16.88
CA GLU A 146 -19.86 2.90 -15.97
C GLU A 146 -19.21 1.71 -16.67
N GLY A 147 -18.50 0.87 -15.90
CA GLY A 147 -17.90 -0.34 -16.39
C GLY A 147 -16.56 -0.17 -17.11
N ILE A 148 -16.07 1.05 -17.33
CA ILE A 148 -14.70 1.25 -17.84
C ILE A 148 -13.71 0.52 -16.95
N PRO A 149 -12.76 -0.28 -17.51
CA PRO A 149 -11.78 -0.98 -16.72
C PRO A 149 -10.88 -0.02 -15.93
N ILE A 150 -10.79 -0.24 -14.63
CA ILE A 150 -9.86 0.46 -13.73
C ILE A 150 -8.73 -0.51 -13.43
N MET A 151 -7.51 -0.15 -13.81
CA MET A 151 -6.33 -0.98 -13.60
C MET A 151 -5.87 -0.92 -12.15
N VAL A 152 -5.23 -1.99 -11.67
CA VAL A 152 -4.61 -2.02 -10.33
C VAL A 152 -3.57 -0.92 -10.20
N GLY A 153 -2.76 -0.73 -11.25
CA GLY A 153 -1.69 0.28 -11.26
C GLY A 153 -0.49 -0.10 -10.39
N ALA A 154 0.55 0.70 -10.43
CA ALA A 154 1.80 0.48 -9.71
C ALA A 154 2.23 1.73 -8.93
N ALA A 155 3.28 1.59 -8.11
CA ALA A 155 3.92 2.74 -7.45
C ALA A 155 4.46 3.73 -8.50
N ASP A 156 4.40 5.03 -8.19
CA ASP A 156 4.80 6.12 -9.08
C ASP A 156 6.25 5.99 -9.57
N SER A 157 7.16 5.61 -8.68
CA SER A 157 8.58 5.38 -9.03
C SER A 157 8.75 4.25 -10.05
N VAL A 158 7.95 3.18 -9.94
CA VAL A 158 7.97 2.07 -10.92
C VAL A 158 7.38 2.50 -12.25
N CYS A 159 6.27 3.23 -12.24
CA CYS A 159 5.68 3.80 -13.45
C CYS A 159 6.64 4.79 -14.12
N GLY A 160 7.34 5.62 -13.34
CA GLY A 160 8.35 6.54 -13.84
C GLY A 160 9.54 5.81 -14.48
N ALA A 161 10.06 4.78 -13.83
CA ALA A 161 11.14 3.96 -14.37
C ALA A 161 10.73 3.29 -15.68
N LEU A 162 9.53 2.73 -15.74
CA LEU A 162 8.97 2.12 -16.95
C LEU A 162 8.85 3.13 -18.10
N ALA A 163 8.39 4.34 -17.78
CA ALA A 163 8.23 5.40 -18.79
C ALA A 163 9.57 5.88 -19.36
N MET A 164 10.65 5.86 -18.55
CA MET A 164 11.98 6.33 -18.98
C MET A 164 12.77 5.27 -19.75
N ALA A 165 12.77 4.04 -19.27
CA ALA A 165 13.64 2.98 -19.77
C ALA A 165 12.88 1.83 -20.44
N GLY A 166 11.56 1.76 -20.25
CA GLY A 166 10.76 0.61 -20.69
C GLY A 166 11.18 -0.66 -19.97
N LEU A 167 11.06 -1.77 -20.69
CA LEU A 167 11.48 -3.11 -20.25
C LEU A 167 12.75 -3.57 -21.03
N ALA A 168 13.54 -2.63 -21.56
CA ALA A 168 14.73 -2.96 -22.31
C ALA A 168 15.77 -3.61 -21.40
N GLU A 169 16.31 -4.75 -21.82
CA GLU A 169 17.47 -5.37 -21.21
C GLU A 169 18.67 -4.42 -21.31
N ASP A 170 19.59 -4.49 -20.40
CA ASP A 170 20.80 -3.65 -20.32
C ASP A 170 20.57 -2.15 -20.10
N THR A 171 19.37 -1.79 -19.65
CA THR A 171 19.05 -0.38 -19.34
C THR A 171 18.94 -0.18 -17.83
N VAL A 172 19.61 0.85 -17.31
CA VAL A 172 19.52 1.30 -15.93
C VAL A 172 18.73 2.59 -15.88
N SER A 173 17.64 2.60 -15.12
CA SER A 173 16.86 3.80 -14.86
C SER A 173 17.18 4.33 -13.47
N ILE A 174 17.60 5.58 -13.38
CA ILE A 174 17.93 6.25 -12.11
C ILE A 174 16.94 7.39 -11.91
N VAL A 175 16.12 7.28 -10.86
CA VAL A 175 15.21 8.34 -10.42
C VAL A 175 15.87 9.06 -9.25
N MET A 176 16.21 10.32 -9.43
CA MET A 176 16.73 11.18 -8.38
C MET A 176 15.62 12.12 -7.91
N GLY A 177 15.21 11.95 -6.65
CA GLY A 177 14.29 12.88 -6.00
C GLY A 177 15.04 14.10 -5.43
N SER A 178 14.32 15.20 -5.26
CA SER A 178 14.79 16.41 -4.56
C SER A 178 14.53 16.30 -3.06
#